data_056c0d0d01c91b63ad245ec37907c329
#
_entry.id   056c0d0d01c91b63ad245ec37907c329
#
_cell.length_a   1.000
_cell.length_b   1.000
_cell.length_c   1.000
_cell.angle_alpha   90.00
_cell.angle_beta   90.00
_cell.angle_gamma   90.00
#
_symmetry.space_group_name_H-M   'P 1'
#
loop_
_entity.id
_entity.type
_entity.pdbx_description
1 polymer ?
#
loop_
_entity_poly.entity_id
_entity_poly.type
_entity_poly.pdbx_seq_one_letter_code
_entity_poly.pdbx_strand_id
1 'polypeptide(L)'
;MSLWMSRGGCASRRTRRKAERQRDGFVLIEVLVLSLVVLGCAAAVMTYRMLDRARAASEAELAAAYLAQEQLARIEAQPASYIRAHEDMPWLGDGSAPPEMNHVAFEVSSRVVPSAETMSLASAEVRVSWATDGRRREETFRKLVAYHD
;
A
#
# COMPACT_ATOMS: atom_id res chain seq x y z
N MET A 1 65.69 67.21 -14.15
CA MET A 1 64.25 67.32 -13.78
C MET A 1 63.47 66.42 -14.73
N SER A 2 63.04 65.26 -14.28
CA SER A 2 62.34 64.23 -15.06
C SER A 2 61.07 63.80 -14.32
N LEU A 3 59.95 64.18 -14.92
CA LEU A 3 58.62 63.76 -14.46
C LEU A 3 58.34 62.32 -14.93
N TRP A 4 58.25 61.39 -14.06
CA TRP A 4 57.70 60.04 -14.28
C TRP A 4 56.22 60.07 -13.99
N MET A 5 55.37 60.09 -14.99
CA MET A 5 53.93 59.93 -14.88
C MET A 5 53.58 58.42 -14.82
N SER A 6 53.13 57.95 -13.67
CA SER A 6 52.61 56.62 -13.45
C SER A 6 51.23 56.45 -14.15
N ARG A 7 51.18 55.73 -15.29
CA ARG A 7 49.98 55.26 -15.94
C ARG A 7 49.83 53.75 -15.67
N GLY A 8 49.28 53.35 -14.52
CA GLY A 8 49.18 51.95 -14.18
C GLY A 8 47.96 51.51 -13.37
N GLY A 9 46.82 52.24 -13.46
CA GLY A 9 45.72 51.94 -12.54
C GLY A 9 44.40 51.41 -13.09
N CYS A 10 44.18 51.39 -14.41
CA CYS A 10 42.81 51.18 -14.94
C CYS A 10 42.52 49.77 -15.52
N ALA A 11 43.54 49.02 -15.92
CA ALA A 11 43.36 47.69 -16.53
C ALA A 11 43.03 46.57 -15.52
N SER A 12 43.52 46.68 -14.27
CA SER A 12 43.36 45.65 -13.25
C SER A 12 41.92 45.49 -12.74
N ARG A 13 41.12 46.55 -12.71
CA ARG A 13 39.73 46.46 -12.18
C ARG A 13 38.76 45.79 -13.16
N ARG A 14 38.99 45.88 -14.46
CA ARG A 14 38.09 45.31 -15.48
C ARG A 14 38.21 43.81 -15.61
N THR A 15 39.38 43.25 -15.43
CA THR A 15 39.67 41.84 -15.45
C THR A 15 39.13 41.13 -14.19
N ARG A 16 39.19 41.79 -13.06
CA ARG A 16 38.70 41.27 -11.79
C ARG A 16 37.14 41.12 -11.79
N ARG A 17 36.42 42.11 -12.31
CA ARG A 17 34.96 42.06 -12.42
C ARG A 17 34.47 40.99 -13.41
N LYS A 18 35.24 40.69 -14.46
CA LYS A 18 34.90 39.64 -15.44
C LYS A 18 35.09 38.25 -14.85
N ALA A 19 36.12 38.04 -14.05
CA ALA A 19 36.37 36.77 -13.33
C ALA A 19 35.35 36.52 -12.21
N GLU A 20 34.89 37.55 -11.50
CA GLU A 20 33.83 37.44 -10.49
C GLU A 20 32.48 37.04 -11.14
N ARG A 21 32.07 37.69 -12.24
CA ARG A 21 30.84 37.33 -12.98
C ARG A 21 30.87 35.90 -13.54
N GLN A 22 32.01 35.41 -13.93
CA GLN A 22 32.16 34.06 -14.46
C GLN A 22 32.07 33.02 -13.34
N ARG A 23 32.53 33.34 -12.12
CA ARG A 23 32.41 32.54 -10.93
C ARG A 23 30.97 32.46 -10.43
N ASP A 24 30.26 33.58 -10.44
CA ASP A 24 28.84 33.66 -10.05
C ASP A 24 27.93 32.83 -10.98
N GLY A 25 28.22 32.82 -12.29
CA GLY A 25 27.50 31.99 -13.24
C GLY A 25 27.72 30.49 -13.04
N PHE A 26 28.93 30.09 -12.64
CA PHE A 26 29.25 28.68 -12.35
C PHE A 26 28.55 28.18 -11.10
N VAL A 27 28.55 28.96 -10.02
CA VAL A 27 27.84 28.64 -8.76
C VAL A 27 26.33 28.49 -9.01
N LEU A 28 25.74 29.31 -9.88
CA LEU A 28 24.32 29.25 -10.19
C LEU A 28 23.94 27.95 -10.92
N ILE A 29 24.78 27.49 -11.83
CA ILE A 29 24.60 26.19 -12.52
C ILE A 29 24.77 25.05 -11.55
N GLU A 30 25.74 25.10 -10.66
CA GLU A 30 25.98 24.07 -9.65
C GLU A 30 24.80 23.93 -8.69
N VAL A 31 24.23 25.03 -8.20
CA VAL A 31 23.04 25.05 -7.34
C VAL A 31 21.83 24.50 -8.10
N LEU A 32 21.68 24.84 -9.38
CA LEU A 32 20.57 24.34 -10.20
C LEU A 32 20.67 22.83 -10.42
N VAL A 33 21.84 22.30 -10.73
CA VAL A 33 22.07 20.86 -10.90
C VAL A 33 21.82 20.12 -9.58
N LEU A 34 22.35 20.66 -8.47
CA LEU A 34 22.15 20.08 -7.15
C LEU A 34 20.66 20.04 -6.76
N SER A 35 19.93 21.11 -7.04
CA SER A 35 18.48 21.19 -6.81
C SER A 35 17.71 20.16 -7.65
N LEU A 36 18.11 19.95 -8.90
CA LEU A 36 17.54 18.93 -9.79
C LEU A 36 17.78 17.51 -9.25
N VAL A 37 18.99 17.22 -8.78
CA VAL A 37 19.34 15.94 -8.17
C VAL A 37 18.51 15.68 -6.91
N VAL A 38 18.42 16.67 -6.02
CA VAL A 38 17.61 16.56 -4.78
C VAL A 38 16.13 16.33 -5.11
N LEU A 39 15.60 17.06 -6.08
CA LEU A 39 14.22 16.90 -6.53
C LEU A 39 13.97 15.50 -7.13
N GLY A 40 14.91 15.00 -7.93
CA GLY A 40 14.88 13.64 -8.49
C GLY A 40 14.89 12.55 -7.42
N CYS A 41 15.77 12.70 -6.42
CA CYS A 41 15.82 11.79 -5.28
C CYS A 41 14.51 11.81 -4.47
N ALA A 42 13.96 12.99 -4.21
CA ALA A 42 12.70 13.13 -3.48
C ALA A 42 11.54 12.46 -4.25
N ALA A 43 11.45 12.65 -5.56
CA ALA A 43 10.46 12.01 -6.41
C ALA A 43 10.61 10.48 -6.41
N ALA A 44 11.83 9.96 -6.49
CA ALA A 44 12.11 8.52 -6.42
C ALA A 44 11.66 7.90 -5.08
N VAL A 45 11.95 8.57 -3.96
CA VAL A 45 11.50 8.11 -2.63
C VAL A 45 9.98 8.11 -2.52
N MET A 46 9.29 9.14 -3.03
CA MET A 46 7.83 9.18 -3.04
C MET A 46 7.23 8.06 -3.88
N THR A 47 7.77 7.80 -5.06
CA THR A 47 7.33 6.71 -5.94
C THR A 47 7.52 5.35 -5.27
N TYR A 48 8.67 5.13 -4.63
CA TYR A 48 8.95 3.89 -3.89
C TYR A 48 7.93 3.66 -2.77
N ARG A 49 7.64 4.69 -1.97
CA ARG A 49 6.63 4.59 -0.90
C ARG A 49 5.23 4.31 -1.42
N MET A 50 4.86 4.87 -2.58
CA MET A 50 3.57 4.57 -3.22
C MET A 50 3.48 3.11 -3.67
N LEU A 51 4.54 2.59 -4.28
CA LEU A 51 4.62 1.19 -4.71
C LEU A 51 4.57 0.22 -3.53
N ASP A 52 5.28 0.53 -2.45
CA ASP A 52 5.31 -0.28 -1.25
C ASP A 52 3.91 -0.39 -0.59
N ARG A 53 3.20 0.74 -0.49
CA ARG A 53 1.81 0.75 -0.01
C ARG A 53 0.87 -0.02 -0.93
N ALA A 54 1.02 0.11 -2.25
CA ALA A 54 0.20 -0.62 -3.21
C ALA A 54 0.42 -2.13 -3.10
N ARG A 55 1.67 -2.58 -2.90
CA ARG A 55 2.02 -3.99 -2.67
C ARG A 55 1.39 -4.51 -1.38
N ALA A 56 1.58 -3.80 -0.27
CA ALA A 56 0.99 -4.18 1.01
C ALA A 56 -0.54 -4.28 0.95
N ALA A 57 -1.21 -3.37 0.24
CA ALA A 57 -2.65 -3.43 0.04
C ALA A 57 -3.07 -4.67 -0.78
N SER A 58 -2.35 -4.98 -1.87
CA SER A 58 -2.61 -6.15 -2.70
C SER A 58 -2.36 -7.47 -1.97
N GLU A 59 -1.31 -7.54 -1.14
CA GLU A 59 -1.02 -8.71 -0.30
C GLU A 59 -2.13 -8.94 0.73
N ALA A 60 -2.66 -7.88 1.34
CA ALA A 60 -3.77 -7.98 2.28
C ALA A 60 -5.07 -8.44 1.60
N GLU A 61 -5.37 -7.97 0.38
CA GLU A 61 -6.53 -8.41 -0.41
C GLU A 61 -6.42 -9.90 -0.78
N LEU A 62 -5.23 -10.36 -1.20
CA LEU A 62 -4.98 -11.77 -1.47
C LEU A 62 -5.12 -12.64 -0.21
N ALA A 63 -4.63 -12.18 0.94
CA ALA A 63 -4.78 -12.87 2.21
C ALA A 63 -6.26 -12.96 2.62
N ALA A 64 -7.04 -11.88 2.45
CA ALA A 64 -8.48 -11.87 2.71
C ALA A 64 -9.22 -12.88 1.83
N ALA A 65 -8.90 -12.94 0.53
CA ALA A 65 -9.49 -13.90 -0.38
C ALA A 65 -9.14 -15.36 0.01
N TYR A 66 -7.90 -15.61 0.42
CA TYR A 66 -7.48 -16.92 0.90
C TYR A 66 -8.26 -17.35 2.17
N LEU A 67 -8.36 -16.45 3.16
CA LEU A 67 -9.10 -16.71 4.39
C LEU A 67 -10.59 -16.97 4.14
N ALA A 68 -11.19 -16.21 3.20
CA ALA A 68 -12.57 -16.42 2.80
C ALA A 68 -12.77 -17.78 2.14
N GLN A 69 -11.87 -18.21 1.25
CA GLN A 69 -11.92 -19.52 0.62
C GLN A 69 -11.76 -20.65 1.64
N GLU A 70 -10.82 -20.50 2.59
CA GLU A 70 -10.63 -21.45 3.67
C GLU A 70 -11.89 -21.59 4.52
N GLN A 71 -12.49 -20.48 4.93
CA GLN A 71 -13.72 -20.47 5.71
C GLN A 71 -14.88 -21.13 4.93
N LEU A 72 -15.04 -20.80 3.64
CA LEU A 72 -16.06 -21.42 2.77
C LEU A 72 -15.87 -22.92 2.64
N ALA A 73 -14.63 -23.40 2.47
CA ALA A 73 -14.33 -24.82 2.39
C ALA A 73 -14.64 -25.54 3.72
N ARG A 74 -14.35 -24.89 4.84
CA ARG A 74 -14.69 -25.45 6.17
C ARG A 74 -16.20 -25.48 6.44
N ILE A 75 -16.95 -24.47 5.97
CA ILE A 75 -18.42 -24.47 6.02
C ILE A 75 -18.96 -25.65 5.20
N GLU A 76 -18.45 -25.85 3.98
CA GLU A 76 -18.85 -26.92 3.08
C GLU A 76 -18.58 -28.33 3.67
N ALA A 77 -17.55 -28.46 4.50
CA ALA A 77 -17.21 -29.70 5.18
C ALA A 77 -18.07 -29.99 6.43
N GLN A 78 -18.90 -29.02 6.88
CA GLN A 78 -19.78 -29.23 8.01
C GLN A 78 -21.00 -30.08 7.65
N PRO A 79 -21.51 -30.91 8.56
CA PRO A 79 -22.73 -31.67 8.34
C PRO A 79 -23.94 -30.73 8.19
N ALA A 80 -24.92 -31.15 7.40
CA ALA A 80 -26.13 -30.37 7.14
C ALA A 80 -26.87 -29.94 8.43
N SER A 81 -26.86 -30.78 9.46
CA SER A 81 -27.43 -30.48 10.77
C SER A 81 -26.78 -29.28 11.45
N TYR A 82 -25.45 -29.16 11.34
CA TYR A 82 -24.70 -28.04 11.91
C TYR A 82 -25.01 -26.75 11.18
N ILE A 83 -25.01 -26.79 9.84
CA ILE A 83 -25.29 -25.63 8.99
C ILE A 83 -26.71 -25.09 9.23
N ARG A 84 -27.71 -25.98 9.37
CA ARG A 84 -29.10 -25.60 9.66
C ARG A 84 -29.30 -25.01 11.07
N ALA A 85 -28.46 -25.38 12.01
CA ALA A 85 -28.55 -24.92 13.40
C ALA A 85 -27.87 -23.55 13.62
N HIS A 86 -26.95 -23.14 12.73
CA HIS A 86 -26.11 -21.95 12.91
C HIS A 86 -26.19 -21.06 11.67
N GLU A 87 -27.00 -20.01 11.72
CA GLU A 87 -27.06 -19.01 10.66
C GLU A 87 -25.75 -18.16 10.61
N ASP A 88 -25.32 -17.72 11.80
CA ASP A 88 -24.06 -16.98 11.94
C ASP A 88 -22.98 -17.94 12.48
N MET A 89 -21.87 -18.04 11.75
CA MET A 89 -20.78 -18.94 12.09
C MET A 89 -19.53 -18.14 12.43
N PRO A 90 -18.84 -18.48 13.54
CA PRO A 90 -17.55 -17.89 13.82
C PRO A 90 -16.48 -18.40 12.87
N TRP A 91 -15.28 -17.91 13.01
CA TRP A 91 -14.12 -18.47 12.33
C TRP A 91 -13.94 -19.94 12.69
N LEU A 92 -13.92 -20.81 11.68
CA LEU A 92 -13.79 -22.27 11.82
C LEU A 92 -12.32 -22.72 11.64
N GLY A 93 -11.37 -21.82 11.49
CA GLY A 93 -9.95 -22.12 11.33
C GLY A 93 -9.28 -22.60 12.62
N ASP A 94 -8.01 -22.95 12.50
CA ASP A 94 -7.21 -23.38 13.64
C ASP A 94 -6.96 -22.19 14.57
N GLY A 95 -7.52 -22.27 15.77
CA GLY A 95 -7.40 -21.24 16.79
C GLY A 95 -8.66 -20.40 16.98
N SER A 96 -8.84 -19.92 18.22
CA SER A 96 -9.97 -19.07 18.61
C SER A 96 -9.78 -17.59 18.30
N ALA A 97 -8.58 -17.20 17.83
CA ALA A 97 -8.23 -15.83 17.52
C ALA A 97 -8.40 -15.56 16.01
N PRO A 98 -8.74 -14.32 15.62
CA PRO A 98 -8.72 -13.92 14.23
C PRO A 98 -7.33 -14.17 13.63
N PRO A 99 -7.24 -14.66 12.38
CA PRO A 99 -5.96 -14.92 11.75
C PRO A 99 -5.19 -13.62 11.52
N GLU A 100 -3.89 -13.65 11.81
CA GLU A 100 -2.97 -12.56 11.51
C GLU A 100 -2.02 -13.01 10.39
N MET A 101 -1.95 -12.24 9.31
CA MET A 101 -1.05 -12.48 8.19
C MET A 101 -0.30 -11.19 7.84
N ASN A 102 1.02 -11.27 7.70
CA ASN A 102 1.87 -10.12 7.36
C ASN A 102 1.65 -8.90 8.29
N HIS A 103 1.49 -9.15 9.60
CA HIS A 103 1.20 -8.13 10.62
C HIS A 103 -0.15 -7.41 10.43
N VAL A 104 -1.05 -7.96 9.64
CA VAL A 104 -2.42 -7.49 9.48
C VAL A 104 -3.34 -8.48 10.17
N ALA A 105 -4.15 -7.98 11.12
CA ALA A 105 -5.19 -8.77 11.77
C ALA A 105 -6.47 -8.74 10.92
N PHE A 106 -7.06 -9.92 10.70
CA PHE A 106 -8.29 -10.08 9.93
C PHE A 106 -9.43 -10.52 10.85
N GLU A 107 -10.57 -9.87 10.71
CA GLU A 107 -11.83 -10.33 11.28
C GLU A 107 -12.61 -11.08 10.22
N VAL A 108 -12.95 -12.33 10.47
CA VAL A 108 -13.73 -13.18 9.56
C VAL A 108 -15.05 -13.51 10.21
N SER A 109 -16.13 -13.16 9.55
CA SER A 109 -17.51 -13.53 9.95
C SER A 109 -18.20 -14.20 8.78
N SER A 110 -19.04 -15.17 9.08
CA SER A 110 -19.77 -15.88 8.04
C SER A 110 -21.23 -16.05 8.41
N ARG A 111 -22.08 -16.00 7.39
CA ARG A 111 -23.51 -16.23 7.49
C ARG A 111 -23.95 -17.24 6.43
N VAL A 112 -24.76 -18.18 6.83
CA VAL A 112 -25.31 -19.18 5.93
C VAL A 112 -26.82 -19.09 5.94
N VAL A 113 -27.39 -18.82 4.76
CA VAL A 113 -28.84 -18.70 4.59
C VAL A 113 -29.34 -19.83 3.70
N PRO A 114 -30.25 -20.68 4.18
CA PRO A 114 -30.87 -21.71 3.35
C PRO A 114 -31.53 -21.12 2.12
N SER A 115 -31.38 -21.78 0.98
CA SER A 115 -32.06 -21.36 -0.25
C SER A 115 -33.56 -21.64 -0.11
N ALA A 116 -34.39 -20.64 -0.40
CA ALA A 116 -35.85 -20.79 -0.39
C ALA A 116 -36.36 -21.69 -1.54
N GLU A 117 -35.57 -21.83 -2.60
CA GLU A 117 -35.96 -22.55 -3.81
C GLU A 117 -35.55 -24.04 -3.79
N THR A 118 -34.52 -24.37 -3.00
CA THR A 118 -33.96 -25.74 -3.02
C THR A 118 -33.53 -26.14 -1.61
N MET A 119 -34.20 -27.15 -1.04
CA MET A 119 -33.89 -27.62 0.31
C MET A 119 -32.48 -28.20 0.48
N SER A 120 -31.77 -28.46 -0.62
CA SER A 120 -30.42 -29.03 -0.64
C SER A 120 -29.30 -28.00 -0.78
N LEU A 121 -29.63 -26.70 -0.94
CA LEU A 121 -28.66 -25.64 -1.14
C LEU A 121 -28.77 -24.57 -0.08
N ALA A 122 -27.62 -24.00 0.30
CA ALA A 122 -27.53 -22.78 1.10
C ALA A 122 -26.60 -21.76 0.47
N SER A 123 -26.87 -20.50 0.69
CA SER A 123 -25.95 -19.41 0.34
C SER A 123 -25.05 -19.11 1.53
N ALA A 124 -23.78 -19.42 1.40
CA ALA A 124 -22.77 -19.02 2.39
C ALA A 124 -22.16 -17.67 1.98
N GLU A 125 -22.20 -16.73 2.89
CA GLU A 125 -21.59 -15.41 2.79
C GLU A 125 -20.47 -15.31 3.84
N VAL A 126 -19.26 -15.04 3.37
CA VAL A 126 -18.09 -14.80 4.25
C VAL A 126 -17.66 -13.36 4.07
N ARG A 127 -17.58 -12.65 5.18
CA ARG A 127 -17.16 -11.27 5.25
C ARG A 127 -15.81 -11.21 5.97
N VAL A 128 -14.82 -10.65 5.30
CA VAL A 128 -13.48 -10.45 5.82
C VAL A 128 -13.21 -8.97 5.94
N SER A 129 -12.86 -8.50 7.14
CA SER A 129 -12.48 -7.12 7.36
C SER A 129 -11.08 -7.01 7.97
N TRP A 130 -10.34 -6.00 7.55
CA TRP A 130 -8.99 -5.70 8.03
C TRP A 130 -8.70 -4.21 8.04
N ALA A 131 -7.66 -3.80 8.73
CA ALA A 131 -7.20 -2.41 8.76
C ALA A 131 -5.82 -2.29 8.12
N THR A 132 -5.69 -1.41 7.12
CA THR A 132 -4.42 -1.07 6.49
C THR A 132 -4.30 0.45 6.43
N ASP A 133 -3.16 1.00 6.85
CA ASP A 133 -2.90 2.45 6.91
C ASP A 133 -3.99 3.25 7.68
N GLY A 134 -4.54 2.65 8.75
CA GLY A 134 -5.60 3.28 9.56
C GLY A 134 -6.96 3.31 8.87
N ARG A 135 -7.13 2.67 7.72
CA ARG A 135 -8.42 2.53 7.03
C ARG A 135 -8.92 1.10 7.15
N ARG A 136 -10.17 0.96 7.58
CA ARG A 136 -10.86 -0.34 7.57
C ARG A 136 -11.31 -0.64 6.15
N ARG A 137 -10.99 -1.84 5.68
CA ARG A 137 -11.48 -2.44 4.44
C ARG A 137 -12.31 -3.66 4.77
N GLU A 138 -13.26 -3.96 3.91
CA GLU A 138 -14.14 -5.10 4.06
C GLU A 138 -14.46 -5.66 2.69
N GLU A 139 -14.37 -6.98 2.56
CA GLU A 139 -14.76 -7.71 1.37
C GLU A 139 -15.72 -8.84 1.72
N THR A 140 -16.66 -9.09 0.83
CA THR A 140 -17.69 -10.10 1.01
C THR A 140 -17.63 -11.12 -0.12
N PHE A 141 -17.50 -12.39 0.24
CA PHE A 141 -17.44 -13.52 -0.66
C PHE A 141 -18.70 -14.37 -0.50
N ARG A 142 -19.29 -14.82 -1.61
CA ARG A 142 -20.50 -15.62 -1.60
C ARG A 142 -20.29 -16.90 -2.39
N LYS A 143 -20.80 -18.01 -1.85
CA LYS A 143 -20.79 -19.33 -2.50
C LYS A 143 -22.09 -20.07 -2.20
N LEU A 144 -22.60 -20.80 -3.18
CA LEU A 144 -23.66 -21.79 -2.95
C LEU A 144 -23.02 -23.08 -2.45
N VAL A 145 -23.50 -23.56 -1.34
CA VAL A 145 -23.03 -24.78 -0.67
C VAL A 145 -24.16 -25.80 -0.73
N ALA A 146 -23.84 -27.01 -1.16
CA ALA A 146 -24.78 -28.10 -1.13
C ALA A 146 -24.74 -28.80 0.23
N TYR A 147 -25.89 -29.12 0.78
CA TYR A 147 -25.98 -29.99 1.96
C TYR A 147 -25.65 -31.42 1.58
N HIS A 148 -24.70 -32.00 2.30
CA HIS A 148 -24.43 -33.44 2.27
C HIS A 148 -24.97 -34.03 3.57
N ASP A 149 -25.97 -34.91 3.44
CA ASP A 149 -26.50 -35.74 4.56
C ASP A 149 -25.60 -36.91 4.80
#